data_294e12751b26eb28ca9acdefb71cacc9
#
_entry.id   294e12751b26eb28ca9acdefb71cacc9
#
_cell.length_a   1.000
_cell.length_b   1.000
_cell.length_c   1.000
_cell.angle_alpha   90.00
_cell.angle_beta   90.00
_cell.angle_gamma   90.00
#
_symmetry.space_group_name_H-M   'P 1'
#
loop_
_entity.id
_entity.type
_entity.pdbx_description
1 polymer ?
#
loop_
_entity_poly.entity_id
_entity_poly.type
_entity_poly.pdbx_seq_one_letter_code
_entity_poly.pdbx_strand_id
1 'polypeptide(L)'
;MTKMWFDDKFVAVTLVKVLPQEIIRYKTVEKDGYVSAVVWVEKKELNKEKGEKVDYSLITEFPIDDTFLSAHQAWETLDATLLDGVSSVTVVGMTKGKWFQGMVKRRHIKWGSATHGHKFTRSWGSKGNRKPRRTMKWHPHAGHMGLEQVTIKKIPLVSNFEKDWEKFLVVKGSLPGSRNGKLKFFAE
;
A
#
# COMPACT_ATOMS: atom_id res chain seq x y z
N MET A 1 -9.93 -10.68 -3.37
CA MET A 1 -11.00 -9.99 -4.11
C MET A 1 -12.15 -10.95 -4.29
N THR A 2 -13.36 -10.44 -4.19
CA THR A 2 -14.63 -11.16 -4.41
C THR A 2 -15.61 -10.23 -5.14
N LYS A 3 -16.82 -10.71 -5.42
CA LYS A 3 -17.90 -9.89 -5.95
C LYS A 3 -18.99 -9.74 -4.89
N MET A 4 -19.56 -8.57 -4.81
CA MET A 4 -20.64 -8.24 -3.89
C MET A 4 -21.76 -7.52 -4.65
N TRP A 5 -23.00 -7.73 -4.25
CA TRP A 5 -24.14 -6.98 -4.76
C TRP A 5 -24.18 -5.61 -4.10
N PHE A 6 -24.15 -4.56 -4.90
CA PHE A 6 -24.17 -3.17 -4.44
C PHE A 6 -24.71 -2.26 -5.53
N ASP A 7 -25.64 -1.36 -5.19
CA ASP A 7 -26.32 -0.46 -6.14
C ASP A 7 -26.90 -1.21 -7.36
N ASP A 8 -27.69 -2.25 -7.11
CA ASP A 8 -28.38 -3.08 -8.13
C ASP A 8 -27.45 -3.74 -9.16
N LYS A 9 -26.18 -3.92 -8.82
CA LYS A 9 -25.20 -4.59 -9.67
C LYS A 9 -24.14 -5.35 -8.88
N PHE A 10 -23.52 -6.33 -9.53
CA PHE A 10 -22.33 -6.97 -8.97
C PHE A 10 -21.10 -6.09 -9.14
N VAL A 11 -20.48 -5.74 -8.03
CA VAL A 11 -19.25 -4.95 -7.97
C VAL A 11 -18.11 -5.81 -7.48
N ALA A 12 -16.94 -5.68 -8.10
CA ALA A 12 -15.73 -6.30 -7.60
C ALA A 12 -15.24 -5.56 -6.35
N VAL A 13 -15.01 -6.30 -5.27
CA VAL A 13 -14.58 -5.75 -3.98
C VAL A 13 -13.36 -6.48 -3.44
N THR A 14 -12.59 -5.79 -2.62
CA THR A 14 -11.49 -6.36 -1.85
C THR A 14 -11.86 -6.32 -0.37
N LEU A 15 -11.77 -7.46 0.29
CA LEU A 15 -11.92 -7.56 1.74
C LEU A 15 -10.56 -7.27 2.39
N VAL A 16 -10.55 -6.37 3.36
CA VAL A 16 -9.37 -5.99 4.12
C VAL A 16 -9.65 -6.24 5.59
N LYS A 17 -8.83 -7.07 6.20
CA LYS A 17 -8.88 -7.30 7.65
C LYS A 17 -8.28 -6.10 8.37
N VAL A 18 -8.99 -5.55 9.33
CA VAL A 18 -8.47 -4.52 10.21
C VAL A 18 -7.68 -5.20 11.33
N LEU A 19 -6.43 -4.80 11.47
CA LEU A 19 -5.59 -5.29 12.56
C LEU A 19 -5.72 -4.35 13.76
N PRO A 20 -5.72 -4.86 15.01
CA PRO A 20 -5.72 -4.02 16.19
C PRO A 20 -4.47 -3.14 16.21
N GLN A 21 -4.66 -1.88 16.55
CA GLN A 21 -3.64 -0.86 16.57
C GLN A 21 -3.65 -0.16 17.91
N GLU A 22 -2.47 0.15 18.44
CA GLU A 22 -2.34 0.91 19.70
C GLU A 22 -1.45 2.13 19.46
N ILE A 23 -1.82 3.26 20.03
CA ILE A 23 -1.04 4.50 19.98
C ILE A 23 0.10 4.38 21.00
N ILE A 24 1.35 4.45 20.54
CA ILE A 24 2.53 4.44 21.41
C ILE A 24 2.77 5.82 22.01
N ARG A 25 2.85 6.81 21.13
CA ARG A 25 3.16 8.20 21.48
C ARG A 25 2.74 9.14 20.37
N TYR A 26 2.64 10.39 20.72
CA TYR A 26 2.49 11.49 19.80
C TYR A 26 3.83 12.17 19.53
N LYS A 27 4.05 12.55 18.30
CA LYS A 27 5.11 13.49 17.91
C LYS A 27 4.57 14.90 17.93
N THR A 28 5.36 15.83 18.41
CA THR A 28 5.00 17.24 18.54
C THR A 28 5.94 18.11 17.72
N VAL A 29 5.42 19.28 17.30
CA VAL A 29 6.22 20.24 16.51
C VAL A 29 7.50 20.64 17.24
N GLU A 30 7.44 20.79 18.57
CA GLU A 30 8.60 21.23 19.39
C GLU A 30 9.77 20.24 19.39
N LYS A 31 9.48 18.93 19.41
CA LYS A 31 10.49 17.88 19.52
C LYS A 31 10.85 17.25 18.17
N ASP A 32 9.85 17.00 17.34
CA ASP A 32 9.97 16.19 16.12
C ASP A 32 9.78 17.03 14.84
N GLY A 33 9.36 18.30 14.96
CA GLY A 33 9.14 19.22 13.85
C GLY A 33 7.80 19.07 13.12
N TYR A 34 6.98 18.08 13.47
CA TYR A 34 5.66 17.81 12.88
C TYR A 34 4.77 17.04 13.86
N VAL A 35 3.46 17.09 13.62
CA VAL A 35 2.47 16.37 14.44
C VAL A 35 2.13 15.04 13.80
N SER A 36 2.28 13.94 14.53
CA SER A 36 1.86 12.60 14.08
C SER A 36 1.63 11.65 15.25
N ALA A 37 0.78 10.65 15.05
CA ALA A 37 0.63 9.53 15.97
C ALA A 37 1.55 8.39 15.53
N VAL A 38 2.34 7.87 16.45
CA VAL A 38 3.13 6.65 16.26
C VAL A 38 2.31 5.50 16.79
N VAL A 39 2.00 4.57 15.90
CA VAL A 39 1.09 3.45 16.16
C VAL A 39 1.82 2.15 15.88
N TRP A 40 1.66 1.17 16.75
CA TRP A 40 2.06 -0.19 16.46
C TRP A 40 0.86 -1.07 16.10
N VAL A 41 1.12 -2.07 15.31
CA VAL A 41 0.10 -2.94 14.76
C VAL A 41 0.46 -4.37 15.11
N GLU A 42 -0.52 -5.13 15.57
CA GLU A 42 -0.45 -6.56 15.83
C GLU A 42 0.73 -6.98 16.74
N LYS A 43 0.45 -7.05 18.01
CA LYS A 43 1.37 -7.55 19.02
C LYS A 43 1.62 -9.04 18.79
N LYS A 44 2.85 -9.43 18.51
CA LYS A 44 3.25 -10.83 18.46
C LYS A 44 3.77 -11.24 19.83
N GLU A 45 3.12 -12.22 20.44
CA GLU A 45 3.68 -12.89 21.60
C GLU A 45 4.86 -13.76 21.15
N LEU A 46 6.06 -13.35 21.47
CA LEU A 46 7.24 -14.22 21.35
C LEU A 46 7.20 -15.25 22.47
N ASN A 47 7.57 -16.50 22.13
CA ASN A 47 7.60 -17.63 23.04
C ASN A 47 8.12 -17.23 24.43
N LYS A 48 7.32 -17.46 25.46
CA LYS A 48 7.54 -17.15 26.87
C LYS A 48 8.84 -17.76 27.47
N GLU A 49 9.45 -18.72 26.77
CA GLU A 49 10.65 -19.42 27.23
C GLU A 49 11.97 -18.64 27.10
N LYS A 50 11.99 -17.53 26.37
CA LYS A 50 13.22 -16.74 26.08
C LYS A 50 13.21 -15.28 26.56
N GLY A 51 12.41 -14.97 27.55
CA GLY A 51 12.34 -13.61 28.09
C GLY A 51 11.39 -12.71 27.28
N GLU A 52 10.59 -11.98 28.02
CA GLU A 52 9.47 -11.16 27.53
C GLU A 52 9.92 -9.98 26.65
N LYS A 53 10.25 -10.25 25.40
CA LYS A 53 10.31 -9.19 24.40
C LYS A 53 9.02 -9.23 23.58
N VAL A 54 8.20 -8.23 23.74
CA VAL A 54 7.05 -8.01 22.87
C VAL A 54 7.58 -7.52 21.53
N ASP A 55 7.32 -8.29 20.49
CA ASP A 55 7.64 -7.90 19.12
C ASP A 55 6.35 -7.44 18.42
N TYR A 56 6.45 -6.36 17.68
CA TYR A 56 5.35 -5.80 16.92
C TYR A 56 5.55 -6.04 15.45
N SER A 57 4.50 -6.44 14.77
CA SER A 57 4.61 -6.74 13.35
C SER A 57 4.90 -5.50 12.50
N LEU A 58 4.48 -4.33 12.95
CA LEU A 58 4.71 -3.06 12.26
C LEU A 58 4.59 -1.89 13.23
N ILE A 59 5.54 -0.97 13.16
CA ILE A 59 5.44 0.37 13.74
C ILE A 59 5.28 1.35 12.58
N THR A 60 4.30 2.21 12.65
CA THR A 60 4.02 3.19 11.59
C THR A 60 3.58 4.52 12.15
N GLU A 61 3.70 5.56 11.33
CA GLU A 61 3.29 6.91 11.68
C GLU A 61 2.12 7.34 10.79
N PHE A 62 1.19 8.05 11.39
CA PHE A 62 0.08 8.69 10.71
C PHE A 62 0.07 10.17 11.05
N PRO A 63 -0.01 11.06 10.04
CA PRO A 63 -0.30 12.47 10.30
C PRO A 63 -1.67 12.58 10.93
N ILE A 64 -1.80 13.42 11.93
CA ILE A 64 -3.03 13.66 12.69
C ILE A 64 -3.31 15.15 12.83
N ASP A 65 -4.58 15.44 13.03
CA ASP A 65 -5.06 16.79 13.32
C ASP A 65 -5.16 17.01 14.85
N ASP A 66 -5.25 18.27 15.27
CA ASP A 66 -5.38 18.63 16.69
C ASP A 66 -6.66 18.08 17.32
N THR A 67 -7.71 17.88 16.53
CA THR A 67 -8.97 17.24 16.96
C THR A 67 -8.76 15.80 17.37
N PHE A 68 -7.98 15.04 16.60
CA PHE A 68 -7.61 13.67 16.92
C PHE A 68 -6.75 13.60 18.18
N LEU A 69 -5.79 14.53 18.32
CA LEU A 69 -4.91 14.59 19.49
C LEU A 69 -5.69 14.82 20.80
N SER A 70 -6.76 15.63 20.75
CA SER A 70 -7.61 15.89 21.91
C SER A 70 -8.59 14.75 22.24
N ALA A 71 -8.97 13.95 21.24
CA ALA A 71 -9.96 12.90 21.37
C ALA A 71 -9.37 11.56 21.86
N HIS A 72 -8.09 11.30 21.56
CA HIS A 72 -7.46 10.01 21.83
C HIS A 72 -6.22 10.15 22.72
N GLN A 73 -6.02 9.19 23.59
CA GLN A 73 -4.88 9.15 24.51
C GLN A 73 -3.81 8.17 24.05
N ALA A 74 -2.58 8.34 24.57
CA ALA A 74 -1.52 7.34 24.37
C ALA A 74 -1.95 6.01 25.00
N TRP A 75 -1.57 4.89 24.36
CA TRP A 75 -1.92 3.51 24.74
C TRP A 75 -3.38 3.13 24.49
N GLU A 76 -4.12 3.96 23.80
CA GLU A 76 -5.47 3.62 23.35
C GLU A 76 -5.43 2.72 22.12
N THR A 77 -6.35 1.75 22.08
CA THR A 77 -6.52 0.84 20.93
C THR A 77 -7.45 1.48 19.92
N LEU A 78 -6.95 1.63 18.69
CA LEU A 78 -7.71 2.16 17.58
C LEU A 78 -8.40 1.02 16.81
N ASP A 79 -9.69 1.21 16.60
CA ASP A 79 -10.56 0.26 15.92
C ASP A 79 -11.01 0.75 14.54
N ALA A 80 -11.68 -0.15 13.79
CA ALA A 80 -12.31 0.14 12.51
C ALA A 80 -13.42 1.21 12.59
N THR A 81 -13.94 1.47 13.79
CA THR A 81 -14.97 2.51 14.04
C THR A 81 -14.54 3.91 13.61
N LEU A 82 -13.24 4.20 13.53
CA LEU A 82 -12.71 5.45 12.99
C LEU A 82 -13.09 5.70 11.52
N LEU A 83 -13.45 4.65 10.79
CA LEU A 83 -13.87 4.73 9.39
C LEU A 83 -15.39 4.63 9.21
N ASP A 84 -16.15 4.60 10.30
CA ASP A 84 -17.60 4.57 10.24
C ASP A 84 -18.14 5.90 9.69
N GLY A 85 -19.02 5.82 8.71
CA GLY A 85 -19.59 7.00 8.05
C GLY A 85 -18.68 7.62 6.96
N VAL A 86 -17.48 7.11 6.76
CA VAL A 86 -16.59 7.57 5.69
C VAL A 86 -17.01 6.94 4.36
N SER A 87 -17.26 7.76 3.35
CA SER A 87 -17.71 7.30 2.02
C SER A 87 -16.54 6.87 1.12
N SER A 88 -15.38 7.49 1.28
CA SER A 88 -14.20 7.21 0.47
C SER A 88 -12.92 7.26 1.30
N VAL A 89 -11.95 6.46 0.89
CA VAL A 89 -10.65 6.34 1.56
C VAL A 89 -9.50 6.45 0.58
N THR A 90 -8.42 7.04 1.05
CA THR A 90 -7.12 6.98 0.37
C THR A 90 -6.33 5.79 0.91
N VAL A 91 -5.84 4.93 0.00
CA VAL A 91 -5.10 3.72 0.33
C VAL A 91 -3.66 3.82 -0.15
N VAL A 92 -2.74 3.59 0.78
CA VAL A 92 -1.30 3.52 0.51
C VAL A 92 -0.82 2.09 0.70
N GLY A 93 -0.15 1.55 -0.30
CA GLY A 93 0.37 0.19 -0.26
C GLY A 93 1.57 -0.02 -1.15
N MET A 94 2.25 -1.15 -0.96
CA MET A 94 3.39 -1.56 -1.77
C MET A 94 2.94 -2.48 -2.89
N THR A 95 3.31 -2.17 -4.11
CA THR A 95 3.00 -3.01 -5.28
C THR A 95 3.75 -4.35 -5.23
N LYS A 96 3.25 -5.36 -5.94
CA LYS A 96 3.94 -6.65 -6.06
C LYS A 96 5.31 -6.46 -6.71
N GLY A 97 6.36 -6.96 -6.06
CA GLY A 97 7.70 -7.01 -6.64
C GLY A 97 7.73 -7.94 -7.86
N LYS A 98 8.38 -7.50 -8.92
CA LYS A 98 8.56 -8.27 -10.16
C LYS A 98 10.04 -8.47 -10.50
N TRP A 99 10.92 -8.19 -9.54
CA TRP A 99 12.36 -8.31 -9.70
C TRP A 99 12.86 -7.49 -10.90
N PHE A 100 13.96 -7.90 -11.51
CA PHE A 100 14.51 -7.27 -12.70
C PHE A 100 13.69 -7.68 -13.94
N GLN A 101 13.17 -6.71 -14.68
CA GLN A 101 12.37 -6.94 -15.87
C GLN A 101 12.99 -6.26 -17.10
N GLY A 102 12.85 -6.93 -18.23
CA GLY A 102 13.22 -6.36 -19.53
C GLY A 102 12.39 -5.13 -19.91
N MET A 103 12.91 -4.31 -20.78
CA MET A 103 12.32 -3.05 -21.20
C MET A 103 10.92 -3.19 -21.84
N VAL A 104 10.65 -4.28 -22.52
CA VAL A 104 9.34 -4.54 -23.12
C VAL A 104 8.27 -4.60 -22.04
N LYS A 105 8.51 -5.36 -20.96
CA LYS A 105 7.55 -5.48 -19.85
C LYS A 105 7.55 -4.26 -18.93
N ARG A 106 8.75 -3.70 -18.66
CA ARG A 106 8.89 -2.58 -17.71
C ARG A 106 8.44 -1.25 -18.29
N ARG A 107 8.68 -1.02 -19.57
CA ARG A 107 8.47 0.29 -20.23
C ARG A 107 7.54 0.21 -21.44
N HIS A 108 6.94 -0.94 -21.70
CA HIS A 108 5.96 -1.15 -22.78
C HIS A 108 6.50 -0.76 -24.18
N ILE A 109 7.79 -0.96 -24.40
CA ILE A 109 8.41 -0.71 -25.68
C ILE A 109 7.93 -1.75 -26.69
N LYS A 110 7.70 -1.33 -27.90
CA LYS A 110 7.38 -2.25 -29.00
C LYS A 110 8.57 -3.17 -29.24
N TRP A 111 8.30 -4.44 -29.37
CA TRP A 111 9.28 -5.43 -29.80
C TRP A 111 9.42 -5.45 -31.32
N GLY A 112 10.49 -6.04 -31.83
CA GLY A 112 10.69 -6.26 -33.24
C GLY A 112 9.76 -7.33 -33.81
N SER A 113 9.84 -7.57 -35.11
CA SER A 113 9.09 -8.64 -35.80
C SER A 113 9.39 -10.01 -35.17
N ALA A 114 8.36 -10.81 -34.97
CA ALA A 114 8.52 -12.19 -34.47
C ALA A 114 8.87 -13.19 -35.55
N THR A 115 8.71 -12.80 -36.83
CA THR A 115 8.91 -13.62 -38.02
C THR A 115 9.86 -12.99 -39.01
N HIS A 116 10.02 -13.53 -40.22
CA HIS A 116 10.88 -13.02 -41.28
C HIS A 116 12.36 -12.95 -40.90
N GLY A 117 12.86 -13.88 -40.06
CA GLY A 117 14.27 -13.98 -39.68
C GLY A 117 14.78 -12.85 -38.80
N HIS A 118 13.91 -12.08 -38.17
CA HIS A 118 14.30 -10.98 -37.28
C HIS A 118 14.87 -11.54 -35.97
N LYS A 119 16.20 -11.37 -35.77
CA LYS A 119 16.90 -11.98 -34.60
C LYS A 119 16.66 -11.23 -33.28
N PHE A 120 16.36 -9.95 -33.30
CA PHE A 120 16.33 -9.07 -32.13
C PHE A 120 14.90 -8.73 -31.70
N THR A 121 14.09 -9.74 -31.47
CA THR A 121 12.66 -9.55 -31.18
C THR A 121 12.40 -8.68 -29.93
N ARG A 122 13.16 -8.91 -28.84
CA ARG A 122 12.99 -8.20 -27.57
C ARG A 122 14.16 -7.31 -27.17
N SER A 123 15.08 -7.09 -28.08
CA SER A 123 16.27 -6.29 -27.86
C SER A 123 16.00 -4.83 -28.20
N TRP A 124 16.77 -3.97 -27.58
CA TRP A 124 16.78 -2.54 -27.89
C TRP A 124 17.68 -2.28 -29.10
N GLY A 125 17.26 -1.34 -29.95
CA GLY A 125 18.09 -0.78 -30.99
C GLY A 125 19.06 0.29 -30.47
N SER A 126 19.29 1.32 -31.25
CA SER A 126 20.13 2.46 -30.88
C SER A 126 19.59 3.16 -29.62
N LYS A 127 20.49 3.62 -28.77
CA LYS A 127 20.17 4.39 -27.56
C LYS A 127 20.29 5.90 -27.72
N GLY A 128 20.44 6.35 -28.93
CA GLY A 128 20.54 7.76 -29.26
C GLY A 128 21.65 8.06 -30.24
N ASN A 129 21.82 9.32 -30.56
CA ASN A 129 22.83 9.86 -31.49
C ASN A 129 24.20 9.92 -30.80
N ARG A 130 25.23 10.30 -31.60
CA ARG A 130 26.61 10.51 -31.11
C ARG A 130 26.70 11.56 -30.01
N LYS A 131 25.87 12.59 -30.03
CA LYS A 131 25.76 13.63 -28.99
C LYS A 131 24.34 13.66 -28.45
N PRO A 132 24.11 13.75 -27.12
CA PRO A 132 25.11 13.76 -26.04
C PRO A 132 25.76 12.37 -25.84
N ARG A 133 27.05 12.36 -25.44
CA ARG A 133 27.83 11.12 -25.19
C ARG A 133 27.40 10.40 -23.89
N ARG A 134 26.11 10.39 -23.56
CA ARG A 134 25.51 9.72 -22.39
C ARG A 134 24.10 9.30 -22.66
N THR A 135 23.60 8.36 -21.90
CA THR A 135 22.16 8.04 -21.86
C THR A 135 21.41 9.15 -21.13
N MET A 136 20.32 9.61 -21.70
CA MET A 136 19.48 10.63 -21.08
C MET A 136 18.71 10.04 -19.89
N LYS A 137 18.38 10.90 -18.91
CA LYS A 137 17.49 10.52 -17.81
C LYS A 137 16.14 10.06 -18.39
N TRP A 138 15.49 9.14 -17.70
CA TRP A 138 14.19 8.58 -18.09
C TRP A 138 14.18 7.72 -19.36
N HIS A 139 15.33 7.53 -19.98
CA HIS A 139 15.43 6.63 -21.12
C HIS A 139 14.99 5.22 -20.70
N PRO A 140 14.10 4.58 -21.49
CA PRO A 140 13.52 3.30 -21.09
C PRO A 140 14.55 2.16 -21.13
N HIS A 141 14.95 1.69 -19.99
CA HIS A 141 15.85 0.56 -19.79
C HIS A 141 15.19 -0.58 -19.00
N ALA A 142 15.79 -1.76 -19.11
CA ALA A 142 15.55 -2.85 -18.17
C ALA A 142 15.94 -2.42 -16.74
N GLY A 143 15.34 -3.04 -15.75
CA GLY A 143 15.64 -2.76 -14.34
C GLY A 143 14.58 -3.29 -13.41
N HIS A 144 14.69 -2.93 -12.14
CA HIS A 144 13.73 -3.30 -11.11
C HIS A 144 12.32 -2.79 -11.44
N MET A 145 11.33 -3.62 -11.20
CA MET A 145 9.92 -3.32 -11.41
C MET A 145 9.10 -3.79 -10.21
N GLY A 146 8.15 -2.98 -9.80
CA GLY A 146 7.33 -3.26 -8.62
C GLY A 146 8.07 -3.00 -7.30
N LEU A 147 7.45 -3.39 -6.18
CA LEU A 147 7.88 -3.05 -4.82
C LEU A 147 8.03 -1.53 -4.66
N GLU A 148 7.08 -0.82 -5.19
CA GLU A 148 6.99 0.65 -5.14
C GLU A 148 5.77 1.03 -4.32
N GLN A 149 5.89 2.07 -3.51
CA GLN A 149 4.76 2.63 -2.79
C GLN A 149 3.84 3.34 -3.77
N VAL A 150 2.56 2.99 -3.71
CA VAL A 150 1.51 3.61 -4.53
C VAL A 150 0.38 4.08 -3.62
N THR A 151 -0.09 5.28 -3.87
CA THR A 151 -1.24 5.88 -3.21
C THR A 151 -2.40 5.92 -4.20
N ILE A 152 -3.52 5.31 -3.83
CA ILE A 152 -4.76 5.37 -4.59
C ILE A 152 -5.76 6.18 -3.77
N LYS A 153 -6.23 7.28 -4.35
CA LYS A 153 -7.16 8.21 -3.69
C LYS A 153 -8.61 7.91 -4.06
N LYS A 154 -9.53 8.35 -3.19
CA LYS A 154 -10.98 8.31 -3.42
C LYS A 154 -11.53 6.93 -3.80
N ILE A 155 -11.09 5.92 -3.07
CA ILE A 155 -11.65 4.58 -3.24
C ILE A 155 -12.92 4.48 -2.41
N PRO A 156 -14.09 4.14 -3.00
CA PRO A 156 -15.32 4.01 -2.24
C PRO A 156 -15.23 2.87 -1.23
N LEU A 157 -15.61 3.17 0.00
CA LEU A 157 -15.84 2.20 1.06
C LEU A 157 -17.28 1.72 0.93
N VAL A 158 -17.48 0.42 0.68
CA VAL A 158 -18.80 -0.16 0.43
C VAL A 158 -19.51 -0.47 1.74
N SER A 159 -18.83 -1.13 2.64
CA SER A 159 -19.32 -1.49 3.97
C SER A 159 -18.19 -1.93 4.89
N ASN A 160 -18.48 -2.03 6.15
CA ASN A 160 -17.68 -2.73 7.15
C ASN A 160 -18.55 -3.86 7.75
N PHE A 161 -17.94 -4.95 8.13
CA PHE A 161 -18.62 -6.04 8.84
C PHE A 161 -17.65 -6.76 9.77
N GLU A 162 -18.21 -7.42 10.76
CA GLU A 162 -17.49 -8.24 11.70
C GLU A 162 -17.83 -9.71 11.48
N LYS A 163 -16.81 -10.55 11.47
CA LYS A 163 -16.93 -11.99 11.38
C LYS A 163 -15.85 -12.66 12.22
N ASP A 164 -16.25 -13.61 13.06
CA ASP A 164 -15.34 -14.39 13.91
C ASP A 164 -14.42 -13.48 14.77
N TRP A 165 -15.00 -12.40 15.34
CA TRP A 165 -14.30 -11.37 16.13
C TRP A 165 -13.27 -10.55 15.34
N GLU A 166 -13.23 -10.72 14.04
CA GLU A 166 -12.36 -9.95 13.14
C GLU A 166 -13.18 -8.91 12.40
N LYS A 167 -12.68 -7.68 12.36
CA LYS A 167 -13.30 -6.56 11.62
C LYS A 167 -12.74 -6.49 10.21
N PHE A 168 -13.64 -6.36 9.25
CA PHE A 168 -13.31 -6.29 7.83
C PHE A 168 -13.88 -5.04 7.20
N LEU A 169 -13.07 -4.39 6.35
CA LEU A 169 -13.49 -3.33 5.45
C LEU A 169 -13.71 -3.89 4.06
N VAL A 170 -14.81 -3.50 3.43
CA VAL A 170 -15.14 -3.86 2.05
C VAL A 170 -14.88 -2.66 1.16
N VAL A 171 -13.87 -2.74 0.33
CA VAL A 171 -13.42 -1.64 -0.51
C VAL A 171 -13.68 -1.98 -1.97
N LYS A 172 -14.21 -1.02 -2.73
CA LYS A 172 -14.51 -1.19 -4.15
C LYS A 172 -13.23 -1.32 -4.97
N GLY A 173 -13.14 -2.36 -5.79
CA GLY A 173 -12.05 -2.57 -6.74
C GLY A 173 -10.85 -3.31 -6.18
N SER A 174 -9.71 -3.15 -6.85
CA SER A 174 -8.44 -3.78 -6.50
C SER A 174 -7.55 -2.86 -5.69
N LEU A 175 -6.79 -3.43 -4.76
CA LEU A 175 -5.81 -2.73 -3.95
C LEU A 175 -4.38 -3.12 -4.36
N PRO A 176 -3.38 -2.25 -4.11
CA PRO A 176 -2.00 -2.55 -4.46
C PRO A 176 -1.42 -3.63 -3.54
N GLY A 177 -0.53 -4.44 -4.09
CA GLY A 177 0.23 -5.41 -3.33
C GLY A 177 -0.20 -6.87 -3.50
N SER A 178 0.43 -7.72 -2.72
CA SER A 178 0.16 -9.15 -2.66
C SER A 178 -1.04 -9.45 -1.74
N ARG A 179 -1.55 -10.68 -1.80
CA ARG A 179 -2.50 -11.19 -0.80
C ARG A 179 -1.82 -11.13 0.57
N ASN A 180 -2.58 -10.72 1.60
CA ASN A 180 -2.10 -10.49 2.97
C ASN A 180 -1.00 -9.39 3.08
N GLY A 181 -0.89 -8.52 2.07
CA GLY A 181 -0.02 -7.35 2.14
C GLY A 181 -0.60 -6.28 3.07
N LYS A 182 0.27 -5.56 3.76
CA LYS A 182 -0.12 -4.47 4.66
C LYS A 182 -0.45 -3.21 3.86
N LEU A 183 -1.53 -2.54 4.26
CA LEU A 183 -2.04 -1.33 3.64
C LEU A 183 -2.29 -0.28 4.72
N LYS A 184 -2.14 1.00 4.37
CA LYS A 184 -2.55 2.13 5.21
C LYS A 184 -3.79 2.77 4.59
N PHE A 185 -4.76 3.07 5.43
CA PHE A 185 -6.01 3.72 5.05
C PHE A 185 -6.08 5.09 5.70
N PHE A 186 -6.52 6.08 4.93
CA PHE A 186 -6.78 7.43 5.39
C PHE A 186 -8.20 7.80 4.98
N ALA A 187 -9.00 8.32 5.89
CA ALA A 187 -10.31 8.90 5.59
C ALA A 187 -10.13 10.15 4.71
N GLU A 188 -11.08 10.36 3.80
CA GLU A 188 -11.19 11.59 2.98
C GLU A 188 -12.54 12.26 3.19
#